data_0264acc1154a6c8e94f869abf05cce0e
#
_entry.id   0264acc1154a6c8e94f869abf05cce0e
#
_cell.length_a   1.000
_cell.length_b   1.000
_cell.length_c   1.000
_cell.angle_alpha   90.00
_cell.angle_beta   90.00
_cell.angle_gamma   90.00
#
_symmetry.space_group_name_H-M   'P 1'
#
loop_
_entity.id
_entity.type
_entity.pdbx_description
1 polymer ?
#
loop_
_entity_poly.entity_id
_entity_poly.type
_entity_poly.pdbx_seq_one_letter_code
_entity_poly.pdbx_strand_id
1 'polypeptide(L)'
;MTTGDLISELHVTATAGAQQAGIGGTLQVPAESPVEITIRFLDPQVPNHHGDYPGVQRVDLIMGEIREHVTDVTNDSHPSTKIVARFTEQDWRRVGAYNEIHYTLEELEADMFIRVRGTNTNQLEPDLDTLGENPWDDLWFYSNPVWLRLPH
;
A
#
# COMPACT_ATOMS: atom_id res chain seq x y z
N MET A 1 3.01 -10.47 1.70
CA MET A 1 2.36 -9.75 0.57
C MET A 1 1.40 -10.69 -0.13
N THR A 2 0.19 -10.22 -0.38
CA THR A 2 -0.82 -10.98 -1.12
C THR A 2 -1.18 -10.19 -2.37
N THR A 3 -0.96 -10.78 -3.54
CA THR A 3 -1.29 -10.15 -4.82
C THR A 3 -2.57 -10.73 -5.43
N GLY A 4 -2.86 -11.99 -5.14
CA GLY A 4 -4.03 -12.67 -5.72
C GLY A 4 -4.03 -12.61 -7.23
N ASP A 5 -5.21 -12.51 -7.81
CA ASP A 5 -5.38 -12.42 -9.26
C ASP A 5 -5.47 -10.98 -9.76
N LEU A 6 -5.35 -9.99 -8.87
CA LEU A 6 -5.55 -8.58 -9.22
C LEU A 6 -4.30 -7.95 -9.82
N ILE A 7 -3.13 -8.33 -9.33
CA ILE A 7 -1.84 -7.84 -9.85
C ILE A 7 -0.82 -8.98 -9.88
N SER A 8 0.16 -8.87 -10.78
CA SER A 8 1.23 -9.86 -10.89
C SER A 8 2.44 -9.52 -10.03
N GLU A 9 2.71 -8.23 -9.82
CA GLU A 9 3.82 -7.76 -8.98
C GLU A 9 3.43 -6.48 -8.28
N LEU A 10 3.99 -6.28 -7.07
CA LEU A 10 3.84 -5.05 -6.31
C LEU A 10 5.18 -4.67 -5.71
N HIS A 11 5.59 -3.42 -5.96
CA HIS A 11 6.79 -2.82 -5.39
C HIS A 11 6.41 -1.54 -4.68
N VAL A 12 6.80 -1.42 -3.42
CA VAL A 12 6.63 -0.18 -2.64
C VAL A 12 8.01 0.20 -2.15
N THR A 13 8.47 1.38 -2.55
CA THR A 13 9.80 1.86 -2.23
C THR A 13 9.70 3.20 -1.55
N ALA A 14 10.41 3.37 -0.43
CA ALA A 14 10.55 4.64 0.26
C ALA A 14 11.99 5.10 0.17
N THR A 15 12.20 6.37 -0.17
CA THR A 15 13.52 6.96 -0.36
C THR A 15 13.64 8.24 0.44
N ALA A 16 14.73 8.38 1.19
CA ALA A 16 15.07 9.60 1.92
C ALA A 16 16.55 9.88 1.72
N GLY A 17 16.88 10.97 1.03
CA GLY A 17 18.26 11.28 0.67
C GLY A 17 18.87 10.16 -0.18
N ALA A 18 19.98 9.61 0.29
CA ALA A 18 20.67 8.52 -0.40
C ALA A 18 20.21 7.12 0.04
N GLN A 19 19.25 7.04 0.96
CA GLN A 19 18.79 5.77 1.51
C GLN A 19 17.46 5.35 0.91
N GLN A 20 17.25 4.04 0.82
CA GLN A 20 16.08 3.46 0.19
C GLN A 20 15.71 2.14 0.88
N ALA A 21 14.42 1.88 1.03
CA ALA A 21 13.91 0.62 1.54
C ALA A 21 12.66 0.18 0.77
N GLY A 22 12.50 -1.12 0.60
CA GLY A 22 11.33 -1.72 -0.02
C GLY A 22 10.45 -2.46 0.99
N ILE A 23 9.47 -3.20 0.48
CA ILE A 23 8.52 -3.97 1.29
C ILE A 23 9.26 -4.88 2.27
N GLY A 24 8.86 -4.84 3.52
CA GLY A 24 9.49 -5.61 4.60
C GLY A 24 10.75 -5.00 5.16
N GLY A 25 11.27 -3.94 4.54
CA GLY A 25 12.51 -3.28 4.97
C GLY A 25 12.27 -2.10 5.89
N THR A 26 13.36 -1.54 6.38
CA THR A 26 13.36 -0.37 7.27
C THR A 26 14.19 0.74 6.63
N LEU A 27 13.61 1.93 6.55
CA LEU A 27 14.29 3.12 6.08
C LEU A 27 14.65 4.01 7.28
N GLN A 28 15.92 4.34 7.39
CA GLN A 28 16.38 5.35 8.36
C GLN A 28 16.22 6.72 7.71
N VAL A 29 15.29 7.52 8.23
CA VAL A 29 14.94 8.82 7.66
C VAL A 29 15.70 9.91 8.43
N PRO A 30 16.58 10.69 7.77
CA PRO A 30 17.22 11.82 8.43
C PRO A 30 16.19 12.84 8.92
N ALA A 31 16.49 13.51 10.02
CA ALA A 31 15.60 14.53 10.58
C ALA A 31 15.33 15.62 9.54
N GLU A 32 14.08 16.08 9.48
CA GLU A 32 13.63 17.15 8.57
C GLU A 32 13.79 16.83 7.09
N SER A 33 13.90 15.54 6.74
CA SER A 33 14.00 15.11 5.33
C SER A 33 12.67 14.61 4.83
N PRO A 34 12.30 14.95 3.58
CA PRO A 34 11.11 14.35 2.97
C PRO A 34 11.36 12.88 2.63
N VAL A 35 10.28 12.12 2.59
CA VAL A 35 10.30 10.72 2.17
C VAL A 35 9.50 10.61 0.88
N GLU A 36 10.14 10.13 -0.17
CA GLU A 36 9.48 9.87 -1.44
C GLU A 36 9.04 8.42 -1.49
N ILE A 37 7.76 8.21 -1.74
CA ILE A 37 7.16 6.87 -1.80
C ILE A 37 6.77 6.61 -3.23
N THR A 38 7.26 5.50 -3.77
CA THR A 38 6.93 5.03 -5.12
C THR A 38 6.23 3.69 -5.02
N ILE A 39 5.05 3.61 -5.64
CA ILE A 39 4.26 2.38 -5.71
C ILE A 39 4.23 1.95 -7.16
N ARG A 40 4.68 0.73 -7.44
CA ARG A 40 4.66 0.17 -8.79
C ARG A 40 3.93 -1.15 -8.76
N PHE A 41 3.01 -1.34 -9.66
CA PHE A 41 2.29 -2.61 -9.77
C PHE A 41 2.13 -3.01 -11.23
N LEU A 42 2.12 -4.31 -11.44
CA LEU A 42 2.00 -4.92 -12.77
C LEU A 42 0.63 -5.56 -12.87
N ASP A 43 -0.13 -5.16 -13.89
CA ASP A 43 -1.42 -5.79 -14.18
C ASP A 43 -1.23 -7.28 -14.46
N PRO A 44 -2.24 -8.13 -14.21
CA PRO A 44 -2.12 -9.56 -14.52
C PRO A 44 -1.73 -9.79 -15.97
N GLN A 45 -0.75 -10.68 -16.17
CA GLN A 45 -0.25 -11.00 -17.51
C GLN A 45 -1.02 -12.16 -18.14
N VAL A 46 -1.79 -12.88 -17.33
CA VAL A 46 -2.63 -13.99 -17.78
C VAL A 46 -4.02 -13.81 -17.17
N PRO A 47 -5.07 -14.32 -17.82
CA PRO A 47 -6.41 -14.22 -17.25
C PRO A 47 -6.53 -15.06 -15.97
N ASN A 48 -7.48 -14.70 -15.11
CA ASN A 48 -7.79 -15.47 -13.91
C ASN A 48 -8.54 -16.77 -14.27
N HIS A 49 -8.98 -17.51 -13.26
CA HIS A 49 -9.70 -18.78 -13.48
C HIS A 49 -10.98 -18.66 -14.28
N HIS A 50 -11.58 -17.47 -14.34
CA HIS A 50 -12.77 -17.19 -15.14
C HIS A 50 -12.45 -16.63 -16.53
N GLY A 51 -11.17 -16.50 -16.88
CA GLY A 51 -10.74 -15.92 -18.15
C GLY A 51 -10.80 -14.40 -18.20
N ASP A 52 -10.90 -13.74 -17.05
CA ASP A 52 -10.99 -12.29 -16.94
C ASP A 52 -9.65 -11.67 -16.52
N TYR A 53 -9.44 -10.42 -16.93
CA TYR A 53 -8.31 -9.59 -16.50
C TYR A 53 -8.86 -8.49 -15.59
N PRO A 54 -8.93 -8.73 -14.26
CA PRO A 54 -9.40 -7.68 -13.36
C PRO A 54 -8.42 -6.51 -13.36
N GLY A 55 -8.95 -5.30 -13.38
CA GLY A 55 -8.16 -4.08 -13.38
C GLY A 55 -8.22 -3.38 -12.04
N VAL A 56 -7.08 -2.85 -11.59
CA VAL A 56 -7.03 -2.06 -10.36
C VAL A 56 -7.75 -0.74 -10.60
N GLN A 57 -8.72 -0.40 -9.75
CA GLN A 57 -9.44 0.87 -9.83
C GLN A 57 -8.94 1.88 -8.82
N ARG A 58 -8.43 1.41 -7.67
CA ARG A 58 -7.96 2.30 -6.61
C ARG A 58 -6.82 1.65 -5.83
N VAL A 59 -5.87 2.49 -5.44
CA VAL A 59 -4.76 2.12 -4.55
C VAL A 59 -4.78 3.08 -3.37
N ASP A 60 -4.77 2.55 -2.15
CA ASP A 60 -4.75 3.32 -0.93
C ASP A 60 -3.37 3.22 -0.27
N LEU A 61 -2.83 4.36 0.15
CA LEU A 61 -1.62 4.43 0.96
C LEU A 61 -2.03 4.60 2.41
N ILE A 62 -1.63 3.64 3.24
CA ILE A 62 -1.98 3.57 4.66
C ILE A 62 -0.72 3.85 5.47
N MET A 63 -0.83 4.70 6.48
CA MET A 63 0.25 4.98 7.43
C MET A 63 -0.23 4.79 8.85
N GLY A 64 0.68 4.33 9.71
CA GLY A 64 0.42 4.21 11.13
C GLY A 64 1.68 4.48 11.94
N GLU A 65 1.50 5.02 13.13
CA GLU A 65 2.61 5.29 14.05
C GLU A 65 3.04 3.99 14.74
N ILE A 66 4.36 3.79 14.83
CA ILE A 66 4.91 2.64 15.55
C ILE A 66 5.01 3.00 17.02
N ARG A 67 4.39 2.19 17.88
CA ARG A 67 4.47 2.33 19.33
C ARG A 67 5.08 1.09 19.94
N GLU A 68 6.04 1.31 20.85
CA GLU A 68 6.74 0.21 21.50
C GLU A 68 5.88 -0.51 22.53
N HIS A 69 4.92 0.19 23.11
CA HIS A 69 4.02 -0.37 24.11
C HIS A 69 2.57 -0.21 23.69
N VAL A 70 1.87 -1.34 23.50
CA VAL A 70 0.43 -1.34 23.27
C VAL A 70 -0.23 -1.62 24.61
N THR A 71 -0.89 -0.63 25.18
CA THR A 71 -1.55 -0.75 26.48
C THR A 71 -2.94 -1.37 26.39
N ASP A 72 -3.55 -1.29 25.21
CA ASP A 72 -4.88 -1.87 24.98
C ASP A 72 -4.79 -2.93 23.89
N VAL A 73 -4.67 -4.19 24.32
CA VAL A 73 -4.57 -5.35 23.42
C VAL A 73 -5.92 -5.80 22.87
N THR A 74 -7.01 -5.21 23.34
CA THR A 74 -8.35 -5.56 22.86
C THR A 74 -8.79 -4.73 21.65
N ASN A 75 -8.06 -3.70 21.33
CA ASN A 75 -8.36 -2.81 20.21
C ASN A 75 -7.53 -3.20 18.98
N ASP A 76 -8.18 -3.82 18.00
CA ASP A 76 -7.54 -4.30 16.77
C ASP A 76 -7.15 -3.16 15.83
N SER A 77 -7.71 -1.97 16.00
CA SER A 77 -7.37 -0.82 15.17
C SER A 77 -6.58 0.22 15.97
N HIS A 78 -5.40 0.56 15.45
CA HIS A 78 -4.55 1.58 16.07
C HIS A 78 -5.08 2.97 15.68
N PRO A 79 -5.30 3.89 16.66
CA PRO A 79 -5.86 5.21 16.35
C PRO A 79 -5.04 6.04 15.36
N SER A 80 -3.72 5.83 15.29
CA SER A 80 -2.86 6.57 14.36
C SER A 80 -2.87 5.97 12.95
N THR A 81 -3.42 4.77 12.75
CA THR A 81 -3.48 4.13 11.44
C THR A 81 -4.57 4.78 10.62
N LYS A 82 -4.21 5.30 9.46
CA LYS A 82 -5.15 5.99 8.59
C LYS A 82 -4.74 5.90 7.14
N ILE A 83 -5.70 6.09 6.25
CA ILE A 83 -5.44 6.23 4.83
C ILE A 83 -5.02 7.67 4.59
N VAL A 84 -3.78 7.87 4.11
CA VAL A 84 -3.24 9.21 3.88
C VAL A 84 -3.44 9.67 2.44
N ALA A 85 -3.64 8.75 1.50
CA ALA A 85 -3.89 9.07 0.11
C ALA A 85 -4.62 7.93 -0.59
N ARG A 86 -5.45 8.28 -1.56
CA ARG A 86 -6.15 7.34 -2.44
C ARG A 86 -5.85 7.74 -3.87
N PHE A 87 -5.45 6.76 -4.67
CA PHE A 87 -5.05 6.96 -6.05
C PHE A 87 -5.95 6.17 -6.98
N THR A 88 -6.30 6.78 -8.11
CA THR A 88 -7.05 6.13 -9.18
C THR A 88 -6.19 6.09 -10.44
N GLU A 89 -6.70 5.51 -11.53
CA GLU A 89 -5.93 5.42 -12.77
C GLU A 89 -5.55 6.79 -13.34
N GLN A 90 -6.20 7.88 -12.90
CA GLN A 90 -5.81 9.24 -13.27
C GLN A 90 -4.56 9.70 -12.55
N ASP A 91 -4.21 9.06 -11.45
CA ASP A 91 -3.07 9.44 -10.60
C ASP A 91 -1.82 8.64 -10.91
N TRP A 92 -1.94 7.48 -11.55
CA TRP A 92 -0.75 6.70 -11.89
C TRP A 92 -0.43 6.80 -13.36
N ARG A 93 0.83 6.52 -13.65
CA ARG A 93 1.39 6.66 -14.98
C ARG A 93 1.96 5.32 -15.42
N ARG A 94 1.80 5.03 -16.72
CA ARG A 94 2.40 3.81 -17.28
C ARG A 94 3.88 4.04 -17.52
N VAL A 95 4.71 3.19 -16.91
CA VAL A 95 6.17 3.21 -17.09
C VAL A 95 6.58 1.79 -17.51
N GLY A 96 6.83 1.60 -18.81
CA GLY A 96 7.03 0.26 -19.35
C GLY A 96 5.77 -0.57 -19.18
N ALA A 97 5.89 -1.74 -18.53
CA ALA A 97 4.77 -2.61 -18.24
C ALA A 97 4.08 -2.29 -16.91
N TYR A 98 4.65 -1.38 -16.11
CA TYR A 98 4.18 -1.08 -14.77
C TYR A 98 3.31 0.17 -14.71
N ASN A 99 2.38 0.17 -13.75
CA ASN A 99 1.68 1.39 -13.33
C ASN A 99 2.45 1.95 -12.14
N GLU A 100 2.70 3.26 -12.13
CA GLU A 100 3.56 3.88 -11.14
C GLU A 100 2.89 5.08 -10.49
N ILE A 101 2.94 5.13 -9.16
CA ILE A 101 2.37 6.19 -8.32
C ILE A 101 3.50 6.79 -7.50
N HIS A 102 3.54 8.12 -7.40
CA HIS A 102 4.49 8.84 -6.55
C HIS A 102 3.75 9.63 -5.49
N TYR A 103 4.27 9.59 -4.27
CA TYR A 103 3.74 10.36 -3.15
C TYR A 103 4.92 10.88 -2.32
N THR A 104 4.87 12.14 -1.92
CA THR A 104 5.91 12.74 -1.08
C THR A 104 5.34 13.03 0.30
N LEU A 105 5.98 12.47 1.33
CA LEU A 105 5.75 12.80 2.71
C LEU A 105 6.76 13.88 3.09
N GLU A 106 6.28 15.09 3.36
CA GLU A 106 7.16 16.25 3.53
C GLU A 106 8.05 16.13 4.77
N GLU A 107 7.52 15.57 5.84
CA GLU A 107 8.26 15.41 7.07
C GLU A 107 7.74 14.21 7.85
N LEU A 108 8.67 13.41 8.39
CA LEU A 108 8.32 12.30 9.26
C LEU A 108 8.40 12.79 10.72
N GLU A 109 7.25 12.84 11.39
CA GLU A 109 7.16 13.36 12.76
C GLU A 109 7.40 12.30 13.84
N ALA A 110 7.28 11.03 13.48
CA ALA A 110 7.43 9.89 14.39
C ALA A 110 7.85 8.67 13.59
N ASP A 111 8.28 7.61 14.28
CA ASP A 111 8.48 6.32 13.63
C ASP A 111 7.13 5.82 13.11
N MET A 112 7.09 5.47 11.83
CA MET A 112 5.86 5.12 11.13
C MET A 112 6.07 3.85 10.31
N PHE A 113 4.98 3.19 9.96
CA PHE A 113 4.97 2.22 8.88
C PHE A 113 4.07 2.72 7.75
N ILE A 114 4.38 2.28 6.53
CA ILE A 114 3.50 2.49 5.38
C ILE A 114 3.12 1.14 4.80
N ARG A 115 1.88 1.04 4.35
CA ARG A 115 1.34 -0.12 3.66
C ARG A 115 0.51 0.34 2.49
N VAL A 116 0.37 -0.53 1.51
CA VAL A 116 -0.44 -0.27 0.32
C VAL A 116 -1.50 -1.33 0.23
N ARG A 117 -2.72 -0.93 -0.09
CA ARG A 117 -3.78 -1.86 -0.49
C ARG A 117 -4.41 -1.36 -1.78
N GLY A 118 -4.95 -2.26 -2.55
CA GLY A 118 -5.63 -1.90 -3.77
C GLY A 118 -6.83 -2.77 -4.03
N THR A 119 -7.73 -2.31 -4.88
CA THR A 119 -8.96 -3.01 -5.19
C THR A 119 -9.38 -2.75 -6.64
N ASN A 120 -10.18 -3.65 -7.19
CA ASN A 120 -10.82 -3.47 -8.49
C ASN A 120 -12.22 -2.85 -8.38
N THR A 121 -12.60 -2.36 -7.20
CA THR A 121 -13.90 -1.76 -6.95
C THR A 121 -13.76 -0.33 -6.45
N ASN A 122 -14.90 0.36 -6.28
CA ASN A 122 -14.94 1.67 -5.64
C ASN A 122 -15.34 1.61 -4.16
N GLN A 123 -15.38 0.40 -3.59
CA GLN A 123 -15.66 0.24 -2.16
C GLN A 123 -14.54 0.87 -1.33
N LEU A 124 -14.92 1.57 -0.27
CA LEU A 124 -13.94 2.24 0.60
C LEU A 124 -13.25 1.28 1.55
N GLU A 125 -13.94 0.23 1.95
CA GLU A 125 -13.42 -0.80 2.85
C GLU A 125 -13.87 -2.18 2.37
N PRO A 126 -13.08 -3.23 2.63
CA PRO A 126 -13.53 -4.59 2.34
C PRO A 126 -14.77 -4.95 3.16
N ASP A 127 -15.77 -5.50 2.50
CA ASP A 127 -16.95 -6.01 3.17
C ASP A 127 -16.78 -7.48 3.53
N LEU A 128 -17.63 -7.96 4.42
CA LEU A 128 -17.68 -9.38 4.72
C LEU A 128 -18.24 -10.14 3.51
N ASP A 129 -17.61 -11.27 3.22
CA ASP A 129 -18.08 -12.12 2.15
C ASP A 129 -19.44 -12.71 2.50
N THR A 130 -20.36 -12.64 1.55
CA THR A 130 -21.67 -13.25 1.71
C THR A 130 -21.76 -14.53 0.88
N LEU A 131 -22.58 -15.45 1.32
CA LEU A 131 -22.81 -16.70 0.60
C LEU A 131 -23.37 -16.43 -0.78
N GLY A 132 -22.73 -16.98 -1.82
CA GLY A 132 -23.17 -16.80 -3.19
C GLY A 132 -22.62 -15.58 -3.89
N GLU A 133 -21.80 -14.78 -3.21
CA GLU A 133 -21.14 -13.64 -3.85
C GLU A 133 -20.06 -14.13 -4.83
N ASN A 134 -19.92 -13.41 -5.92
CA ASN A 134 -18.87 -13.71 -6.89
C ASN A 134 -17.53 -13.23 -6.32
N PRO A 135 -16.58 -14.13 -6.03
CA PRO A 135 -15.31 -13.74 -5.41
C PRO A 135 -14.42 -12.85 -6.29
N TRP A 136 -14.78 -12.65 -7.56
CA TRP A 136 -14.02 -11.84 -8.49
C TRP A 136 -14.54 -10.40 -8.61
N ASP A 137 -15.66 -10.09 -7.93
CA ASP A 137 -16.26 -8.75 -8.01
C ASP A 137 -15.58 -7.74 -7.08
N ASP A 138 -14.94 -8.21 -6.00
CA ASP A 138 -14.31 -7.33 -5.00
C ASP A 138 -12.93 -7.85 -4.60
N LEU A 139 -12.00 -7.78 -5.53
CA LEU A 139 -10.63 -8.21 -5.28
C LEU A 139 -9.83 -7.12 -4.56
N TRP A 140 -9.01 -7.55 -3.61
CA TRP A 140 -8.14 -6.68 -2.85
C TRP A 140 -6.73 -7.25 -2.83
N PHE A 141 -5.73 -6.37 -2.84
CA PHE A 141 -4.35 -6.76 -2.54
C PHE A 141 -3.79 -5.89 -1.42
N TYR A 142 -2.85 -6.43 -0.67
CA TYR A 142 -2.23 -5.78 0.47
C TYR A 142 -0.73 -5.99 0.43
N SER A 143 0.04 -4.97 0.81
CA SER A 143 1.48 -5.12 0.98
C SER A 143 1.82 -5.36 2.45
N ASN A 144 2.97 -5.98 2.69
CA ASN A 144 3.64 -5.91 3.98
C ASN A 144 4.17 -4.48 4.18
N PRO A 145 4.40 -4.06 5.43
CA PRO A 145 4.82 -2.68 5.66
C PRO A 145 6.25 -2.39 5.22
N VAL A 146 6.51 -1.11 4.94
CA VAL A 146 7.83 -0.51 4.93
C VAL A 146 7.91 0.31 6.22
N TRP A 147 8.98 0.12 6.99
CA TRP A 147 9.17 0.76 8.28
C TRP A 147 10.00 2.03 8.09
N LEU A 148 9.52 3.15 8.60
CA LEU A 148 10.20 4.44 8.54
C LEU A 148 10.62 4.84 9.95
N ARG A 149 11.93 4.99 10.18
CA ARG A 149 12.48 5.27 11.49
C ARG A 149 13.23 6.60 11.50
N LEU A 150 12.98 7.41 12.51
CA LEU A 150 13.74 8.63 12.76
C LEU A 150 15.04 8.32 13.52
N PRO A 151 16.05 9.20 13.45
CA PRO A 151 17.25 9.05 14.27
C PRO A 151 16.92 9.16 15.75
N HIS A 152 17.63 8.39 16.55
CA HIS A 152 17.50 8.41 18.01
C HIS A 152 18.73 9.01 18.67
#